data_6f7252b32a16106966e4f730bad66c3e
#
_entry.id   6f7252b32a16106966e4f730bad66c3e
#
_cell.length_a   1.000
_cell.length_b   1.000
_cell.length_c   1.000
_cell.angle_alpha   90.00
_cell.angle_beta   90.00
_cell.angle_gamma   90.00
#
_symmetry.space_group_name_H-M   'P 1'
#
loop_
_entity.id
_entity.type
_entity.pdbx_description
1 polymer ?
#
loop_
_entity_poly.entity_id
_entity_poly.type
_entity_poly.pdbx_seq_one_letter_code
_entity_poly.pdbx_strand_id
1 'polypeptide(L)'
;MNPMKHAFLILTFFLCGLCCFGQTTITEEYFNKIDNAYKNGEWEQVLQYCETIDYYKIDGLPYALLKAEALAGLGRLDEAINYLKSLENTDGIEPYYITNTLGNIYWLKDDLETAISHYEKTIELRPSYAPPYIYLGYIYQQLKQKDKAIEYFMGAIELFYANNLLDEVEEFTKIIISELDSTYIYAYLYLERAYHEKGNFRYAMSICSDIDKLCEQYEVEVPILIENVFHTGENIFFLNDYESSSVVFLEYLNMLEYYRDPEYNSECEAYVYLGLISEHSDEKRKAEKYFKKARKISEERTDYLLKYIADKIDN
;
A
#
# COMPACT_ATOMS: atom_id res chain seq x y z
N MET A 1 -21.17 -1.19 1.19
CA MET A 1 -20.93 0.02 0.37
C MET A 1 -20.75 -0.45 -1.07
N ASN A 2 -21.23 0.27 -2.09
CA ASN A 2 -21.14 -0.26 -3.46
C ASN A 2 -19.67 -0.23 -3.92
N PRO A 3 -19.03 -1.37 -4.25
CA PRO A 3 -17.62 -1.43 -4.64
C PRO A 3 -17.29 -0.55 -5.85
N MET A 4 -18.29 -0.28 -6.70
CA MET A 4 -18.14 0.63 -7.84
C MET A 4 -17.88 2.09 -7.45
N LYS A 5 -18.28 2.55 -6.23
CA LYS A 5 -17.94 3.90 -5.77
C LYS A 5 -16.47 4.02 -5.38
N HIS A 6 -15.84 2.94 -4.89
CA HIS A 6 -14.40 2.91 -4.61
C HIS A 6 -13.57 2.85 -5.89
N ALA A 7 -14.03 2.14 -6.93
CA ALA A 7 -13.34 2.06 -8.21
C ALA A 7 -13.12 3.45 -8.86
N PHE A 8 -14.10 4.35 -8.73
CA PHE A 8 -13.97 5.72 -9.24
C PHE A 8 -13.13 6.66 -8.35
N LEU A 9 -13.03 6.39 -7.04
CA LEU A 9 -12.28 7.24 -6.10
C LEU A 9 -10.75 7.06 -6.18
N ILE A 10 -10.27 5.89 -6.59
CA ILE A 10 -8.84 5.58 -6.63
C ILE A 10 -8.10 6.33 -7.76
N LEU A 11 -8.78 6.68 -8.85
CA LEU A 11 -8.17 7.43 -9.95
C LEU A 11 -7.80 8.88 -9.55
N THR A 12 -8.53 9.47 -8.58
CA THR A 12 -8.28 10.84 -8.13
C THR A 12 -6.95 11.02 -7.41
N PHE A 13 -6.41 9.99 -6.76
CA PHE A 13 -5.10 10.04 -6.11
C PHE A 13 -3.92 10.07 -7.10
N PHE A 14 -4.07 9.47 -8.28
CA PHE A 14 -3.02 9.45 -9.30
C PHE A 14 -2.94 10.73 -10.13
N LEU A 15 -4.02 11.50 -10.24
CA LEU A 15 -4.02 12.78 -10.98
C LEU A 15 -3.24 13.88 -10.26
N CYS A 16 -3.13 13.85 -8.94
CA CYS A 16 -2.31 14.80 -8.17
C CYS A 16 -0.80 14.71 -8.44
N GLY A 17 -0.29 13.55 -8.88
CA GLY A 17 1.14 13.35 -9.18
C GLY A 17 1.59 13.91 -10.53
N LEU A 18 0.67 14.29 -11.42
CA LEU A 18 0.97 14.75 -12.78
C LEU A 18 1.04 16.28 -12.93
N CYS A 19 0.86 17.05 -11.87
CA CYS A 19 0.92 18.53 -11.89
C CYS A 19 2.32 19.15 -12.10
N CYS A 20 3.31 18.40 -12.58
CA CYS A 20 4.70 18.87 -12.74
C CYS A 20 5.10 19.26 -14.15
N PHE A 21 4.18 19.65 -15.04
CA PHE A 21 4.57 20.26 -16.33
C PHE A 21 3.85 21.59 -16.55
N GLY A 22 4.66 22.66 -16.43
CA GLY A 22 4.21 24.02 -16.64
C GLY A 22 3.77 24.28 -18.07
N GLN A 23 2.48 24.28 -18.32
CA GLN A 23 1.88 24.91 -19.49
C GLN A 23 0.56 25.57 -19.09
N THR A 24 0.53 26.87 -19.33
CA THR A 24 -0.57 27.84 -19.41
C THR A 24 -1.74 27.77 -18.40
N THR A 25 -2.05 28.92 -17.84
CA THR A 25 -3.13 29.21 -16.87
C THR A 25 -4.52 28.65 -17.24
N ILE A 26 -4.79 28.45 -18.52
CA ILE A 26 -6.05 27.90 -19.03
C ILE A 26 -6.20 26.38 -18.73
N THR A 27 -5.08 25.64 -18.83
CA THR A 27 -5.06 24.20 -18.58
C THR A 27 -5.35 23.88 -17.10
N GLU A 28 -4.75 24.58 -16.18
CA GLU A 28 -4.91 24.38 -14.75
C GLU A 28 -6.35 24.67 -14.28
N GLU A 29 -6.97 25.74 -14.80
CA GLU A 29 -8.36 26.08 -14.49
C GLU A 29 -9.33 24.99 -14.97
N TYR A 30 -9.13 24.44 -16.19
CA TYR A 30 -9.98 23.38 -16.71
C TYR A 30 -9.75 22.04 -16.00
N PHE A 31 -8.52 21.70 -15.63
CA PHE A 31 -8.25 20.52 -14.83
C PHE A 31 -8.95 20.57 -13.47
N ASN A 32 -8.90 21.71 -12.80
CA ASN A 32 -9.60 21.88 -11.52
C ASN A 32 -11.14 21.77 -11.67
N LYS A 33 -11.71 22.26 -12.78
CA LYS A 33 -13.14 22.11 -13.07
C LYS A 33 -13.51 20.66 -13.34
N ILE A 34 -12.71 19.95 -14.13
CA ILE A 34 -12.91 18.53 -14.43
C ILE A 34 -12.80 17.70 -13.14
N ASP A 35 -11.77 17.91 -12.34
CA ASP A 35 -11.56 17.17 -11.09
C ASP A 35 -12.74 17.36 -10.13
N ASN A 36 -13.23 18.60 -9.98
CA ASN A 36 -14.42 18.87 -9.16
C ASN A 36 -15.68 18.21 -9.71
N ALA A 37 -15.94 18.32 -11.01
CA ALA A 37 -17.11 17.70 -11.65
C ALA A 37 -17.03 16.16 -11.56
N TYR A 38 -15.83 15.59 -11.74
CA TYR A 38 -15.57 14.15 -11.62
C TYR A 38 -15.86 13.65 -10.21
N LYS A 39 -15.30 14.30 -9.18
CA LYS A 39 -15.52 13.97 -7.76
C LYS A 39 -17.00 14.02 -7.37
N ASN A 40 -17.75 14.93 -7.99
CA ASN A 40 -19.19 15.08 -7.75
C ASN A 40 -20.04 14.11 -8.58
N GLY A 41 -19.46 13.37 -9.53
CA GLY A 41 -20.20 12.50 -10.46
C GLY A 41 -21.00 13.26 -11.51
N GLU A 42 -20.60 14.49 -11.85
CA GLU A 42 -21.24 15.37 -12.82
C GLU A 42 -20.75 15.06 -14.24
N TRP A 43 -21.04 13.84 -14.71
CA TRP A 43 -20.44 13.24 -15.91
C TRP A 43 -20.67 14.03 -17.19
N GLU A 44 -21.86 14.66 -17.36
CA GLU A 44 -22.12 15.56 -18.50
C GLU A 44 -21.17 16.74 -18.50
N GLN A 45 -20.87 17.31 -17.34
CA GLN A 45 -19.94 18.45 -17.23
C GLN A 45 -18.50 18.00 -17.51
N VAL A 46 -18.09 16.82 -17.00
CA VAL A 46 -16.77 16.23 -17.31
C VAL A 46 -16.62 16.09 -18.83
N LEU A 47 -17.64 15.51 -19.51
CA LEU A 47 -17.62 15.32 -20.95
C LEU A 47 -17.53 16.65 -21.70
N GLN A 48 -18.32 17.66 -21.29
CA GLN A 48 -18.31 18.99 -21.90
C GLN A 48 -16.93 19.67 -21.75
N TYR A 49 -16.29 19.54 -20.59
CA TYR A 49 -14.93 20.07 -20.38
C TYR A 49 -13.89 19.33 -21.23
N CYS A 50 -13.98 18.01 -21.35
CA CYS A 50 -13.12 17.23 -22.23
C CYS A 50 -13.27 17.65 -23.70
N GLU A 51 -14.49 17.85 -24.19
CA GLU A 51 -14.75 18.35 -25.54
C GLU A 51 -14.19 19.76 -25.79
N THR A 52 -14.21 20.61 -24.76
CA THR A 52 -13.61 21.94 -24.82
C THR A 52 -12.09 21.85 -24.95
N ILE A 53 -11.44 20.94 -24.22
CA ILE A 53 -10.01 20.68 -24.30
C ILE A 53 -9.64 20.15 -25.70
N ASP A 54 -10.39 19.18 -26.21
CA ASP A 54 -10.22 18.64 -27.57
C ASP A 54 -10.30 19.77 -28.63
N TYR A 55 -11.25 20.69 -28.46
CA TYR A 55 -11.41 21.83 -29.38
C TYR A 55 -10.18 22.74 -29.39
N TYR A 56 -9.59 23.03 -28.24
CA TYR A 56 -8.39 23.87 -28.12
C TYR A 56 -7.09 23.12 -28.41
N LYS A 57 -7.15 21.81 -28.75
CA LYS A 57 -5.99 20.95 -28.99
C LYS A 57 -4.95 21.05 -27.86
N ILE A 58 -5.44 21.04 -26.63
CA ILE A 58 -4.60 21.02 -25.45
C ILE A 58 -4.13 19.58 -25.26
N ASP A 59 -2.88 19.29 -25.58
CA ASP A 59 -2.31 17.97 -25.41
C ASP A 59 -2.22 17.61 -23.91
N GLY A 60 -2.88 16.53 -23.52
CA GLY A 60 -2.83 16.03 -22.15
C GLY A 60 -3.49 14.66 -22.03
N LEU A 61 -2.70 13.71 -21.60
CA LEU A 61 -3.06 12.31 -21.43
C LEU A 61 -4.25 12.05 -20.50
N PRO A 62 -4.36 12.75 -19.34
CA PRO A 62 -5.39 12.42 -18.35
C PRO A 62 -6.82 12.63 -18.87
N TYR A 63 -7.07 13.64 -19.69
CA TYR A 63 -8.44 13.95 -20.10
C TYR A 63 -9.03 12.93 -21.09
N ALA A 64 -8.20 12.26 -21.89
CA ALA A 64 -8.67 11.22 -22.81
C ALA A 64 -9.29 10.04 -22.05
N LEU A 65 -8.67 9.64 -20.93
CA LEU A 65 -9.21 8.61 -20.06
C LEU A 65 -10.45 9.09 -19.32
N LEU A 66 -10.44 10.33 -18.83
CA LEU A 66 -11.58 10.95 -18.15
C LEU A 66 -12.81 11.05 -19.06
N LYS A 67 -12.60 11.31 -20.37
CA LYS A 67 -13.69 11.29 -21.36
C LYS A 67 -14.33 9.91 -21.49
N ALA A 68 -13.50 8.84 -21.55
CA ALA A 68 -14.00 7.47 -21.55
C ALA A 68 -14.79 7.14 -20.27
N GLU A 69 -14.29 7.55 -19.13
CA GLU A 69 -14.94 7.34 -17.83
C GLU A 69 -16.23 8.14 -17.70
N ALA A 70 -16.27 9.38 -18.20
CA ALA A 70 -17.50 10.18 -18.23
C ALA A 70 -18.56 9.53 -19.13
N LEU A 71 -18.18 9.02 -20.29
CA LEU A 71 -19.08 8.23 -21.14
C LEU A 71 -19.61 7.00 -20.40
N ALA A 72 -18.75 6.30 -19.68
CA ALA A 72 -19.14 5.14 -18.88
C ALA A 72 -20.07 5.53 -17.73
N GLY A 73 -19.78 6.62 -17.02
CA GLY A 73 -20.63 7.16 -15.96
C GLY A 73 -22.05 7.56 -16.44
N LEU A 74 -22.15 7.99 -17.70
CA LEU A 74 -23.44 8.25 -18.39
C LEU A 74 -24.13 6.98 -18.91
N GLY A 75 -23.56 5.80 -18.69
CA GLY A 75 -24.07 4.53 -19.21
C GLY A 75 -23.80 4.30 -20.71
N ARG A 76 -23.02 5.16 -21.37
CA ARG A 76 -22.65 5.07 -22.79
C ARG A 76 -21.45 4.13 -22.99
N LEU A 77 -21.55 2.89 -22.45
CA LEU A 77 -20.42 1.96 -22.28
C LEU A 77 -19.78 1.56 -23.61
N ASP A 78 -20.58 1.29 -24.66
CA ASP A 78 -20.04 0.90 -25.96
C ASP A 78 -19.29 2.06 -26.63
N GLU A 79 -19.75 3.29 -26.44
CA GLU A 79 -19.06 4.48 -26.94
C GLU A 79 -17.73 4.68 -26.22
N ALA A 80 -17.69 4.48 -24.91
CA ALA A 80 -16.48 4.54 -24.12
C ALA A 80 -15.44 3.49 -24.58
N ILE A 81 -15.89 2.24 -24.82
CA ILE A 81 -15.02 1.16 -25.33
C ILE A 81 -14.47 1.52 -26.72
N ASN A 82 -15.32 1.98 -27.62
CA ASN A 82 -14.88 2.35 -28.98
C ASN A 82 -13.91 3.53 -28.94
N TYR A 83 -14.14 4.50 -28.08
CA TYR A 83 -13.25 5.64 -27.88
C TYR A 83 -11.88 5.18 -27.36
N LEU A 84 -11.83 4.34 -26.32
CA LEU A 84 -10.55 3.80 -25.79
C LEU A 84 -9.78 2.99 -26.85
N LYS A 85 -10.47 2.16 -27.64
CA LYS A 85 -9.85 1.42 -28.74
C LYS A 85 -9.24 2.34 -29.79
N SER A 86 -9.84 3.51 -30.03
CA SER A 86 -9.27 4.49 -30.95
C SER A 86 -7.97 5.13 -30.43
N LEU A 87 -7.72 5.04 -29.12
CA LEU A 87 -6.53 5.58 -28.45
C LEU A 87 -5.34 4.60 -28.38
N GLU A 88 -5.55 3.30 -28.66
CA GLU A 88 -4.53 2.25 -28.47
C GLU A 88 -3.17 2.52 -29.16
N ASN A 89 -3.14 3.30 -30.21
CA ASN A 89 -1.93 3.64 -30.94
C ASN A 89 -1.62 5.15 -30.90
N THR A 90 -2.16 5.86 -29.93
CA THR A 90 -1.93 7.29 -29.78
C THR A 90 -0.62 7.52 -29.01
N ASP A 91 0.29 8.28 -29.62
CA ASP A 91 1.55 8.64 -28.98
C ASP A 91 1.29 9.36 -27.65
N GLY A 92 2.08 9.00 -26.63
CA GLY A 92 1.97 9.59 -25.30
C GLY A 92 0.90 8.93 -24.40
N ILE A 93 0.14 7.92 -24.84
CA ILE A 93 -0.77 7.14 -23.98
C ILE A 93 -0.14 5.78 -23.67
N GLU A 94 0.20 5.58 -22.40
CA GLU A 94 0.72 4.29 -21.94
C GLU A 94 -0.38 3.23 -22.00
N PRO A 95 -0.15 2.07 -22.66
CA PRO A 95 -1.19 1.05 -22.90
C PRO A 95 -1.86 0.53 -21.63
N TYR A 96 -1.15 0.49 -20.51
CA TYR A 96 -1.71 -0.01 -19.25
C TYR A 96 -2.86 0.86 -18.72
N TYR A 97 -2.89 2.16 -19.01
CA TYR A 97 -4.01 3.01 -18.63
C TYR A 97 -5.27 2.66 -19.44
N ILE A 98 -5.11 2.41 -20.75
CA ILE A 98 -6.22 2.02 -21.63
C ILE A 98 -6.79 0.68 -21.18
N THR A 99 -5.92 -0.31 -20.93
CA THR A 99 -6.36 -1.65 -20.51
C THR A 99 -7.04 -1.60 -19.15
N ASN A 100 -6.53 -0.82 -18.18
CA ASN A 100 -7.19 -0.64 -16.90
C ASN A 100 -8.58 -0.03 -17.03
N THR A 101 -8.72 1.04 -17.84
CA THR A 101 -10.00 1.72 -18.03
C THR A 101 -10.99 0.82 -18.79
N LEU A 102 -10.52 0.02 -19.75
CA LEU A 102 -11.36 -1.02 -20.38
C LEU A 102 -11.86 -2.04 -19.35
N GLY A 103 -10.99 -2.50 -18.46
CA GLY A 103 -11.37 -3.36 -17.33
C GLY A 103 -12.50 -2.76 -16.50
N ASN A 104 -12.40 -1.48 -16.12
CA ASN A 104 -13.43 -0.76 -15.38
C ASN A 104 -14.78 -0.75 -16.15
N ILE A 105 -14.74 -0.48 -17.46
CA ILE A 105 -15.96 -0.41 -18.27
C ILE A 105 -16.60 -1.80 -18.45
N TYR A 106 -15.81 -2.85 -18.67
CA TYR A 106 -16.35 -4.21 -18.75
C TYR A 106 -16.90 -4.68 -17.40
N TRP A 107 -16.30 -4.29 -16.29
CA TRP A 107 -16.88 -4.54 -14.97
C TRP A 107 -18.23 -3.83 -14.79
N LEU A 108 -18.36 -2.57 -15.24
CA LEU A 108 -19.65 -1.85 -15.25
C LEU A 108 -20.70 -2.53 -16.14
N LYS A 109 -20.27 -3.24 -17.20
CA LYS A 109 -21.16 -4.05 -18.07
C LYS A 109 -21.54 -5.40 -17.44
N ASP A 110 -21.05 -5.72 -16.25
CA ASP A 110 -21.15 -7.03 -15.60
C ASP A 110 -20.47 -8.16 -16.41
N ASP A 111 -19.57 -7.82 -17.31
CA ASP A 111 -18.72 -8.75 -18.07
C ASP A 111 -17.41 -8.98 -17.30
N LEU A 112 -17.52 -9.77 -16.21
CA LEU A 112 -16.43 -9.98 -15.29
C LEU A 112 -15.24 -10.72 -15.92
N GLU A 113 -15.51 -11.64 -16.86
CA GLU A 113 -14.45 -12.40 -17.53
C GLU A 113 -13.56 -11.47 -18.37
N THR A 114 -14.18 -10.61 -19.18
CA THR A 114 -13.45 -9.63 -19.98
C THR A 114 -12.75 -8.59 -19.08
N ALA A 115 -13.38 -8.15 -18.00
CA ALA A 115 -12.78 -7.22 -17.04
C ALA A 115 -11.51 -7.82 -16.41
N ILE A 116 -11.57 -9.07 -15.94
CA ILE A 116 -10.41 -9.80 -15.38
C ILE A 116 -9.27 -9.83 -16.39
N SER A 117 -9.55 -10.23 -17.64
CA SER A 117 -8.52 -10.30 -18.69
C SER A 117 -7.83 -8.94 -18.93
N HIS A 118 -8.59 -7.84 -18.91
CA HIS A 118 -8.02 -6.50 -19.07
C HIS A 118 -7.19 -6.07 -17.88
N TYR A 119 -7.59 -6.38 -16.64
CA TYR A 119 -6.81 -6.07 -15.46
C TYR A 119 -5.52 -6.91 -15.36
N GLU A 120 -5.59 -8.21 -15.65
CA GLU A 120 -4.41 -9.07 -15.73
C GLU A 120 -3.42 -8.54 -16.78
N LYS A 121 -3.93 -8.11 -17.95
CA LYS A 121 -3.11 -7.46 -18.97
C LYS A 121 -2.48 -6.16 -18.48
N THR A 122 -3.19 -5.39 -17.66
CA THR A 122 -2.66 -4.17 -17.04
C THR A 122 -1.50 -4.48 -16.11
N ILE A 123 -1.62 -5.53 -15.28
CA ILE A 123 -0.56 -6.01 -14.39
C ILE A 123 0.67 -6.47 -15.19
N GLU A 124 0.48 -7.23 -16.28
CA GLU A 124 1.58 -7.62 -17.17
C GLU A 124 2.34 -6.41 -17.74
N LEU A 125 1.61 -5.37 -18.16
CA LEU A 125 2.19 -4.15 -18.73
C LEU A 125 2.87 -3.28 -17.67
N ARG A 126 2.31 -3.21 -16.47
CA ARG A 126 2.84 -2.42 -15.38
C ARG A 126 2.58 -3.06 -14.00
N PRO A 127 3.44 -3.97 -13.55
CA PRO A 127 3.26 -4.69 -12.28
C PRO A 127 3.25 -3.77 -11.04
N SER A 128 3.84 -2.58 -11.11
CA SER A 128 3.85 -1.60 -10.01
C SER A 128 2.62 -0.70 -9.96
N TYR A 129 1.60 -0.93 -10.80
CA TYR A 129 0.37 -0.16 -10.82
C TYR A 129 -0.69 -0.85 -9.94
N ALA A 130 -1.00 -0.28 -8.78
CA ALA A 130 -1.86 -0.91 -7.77
C ALA A 130 -3.36 -1.08 -8.16
N PRO A 131 -4.01 -0.16 -8.91
CA PRO A 131 -5.44 -0.24 -9.17
C PRO A 131 -5.96 -1.58 -9.72
N PRO A 132 -5.36 -2.26 -10.72
CA PRO A 132 -5.89 -3.52 -11.22
C PRO A 132 -5.87 -4.64 -10.17
N TYR A 133 -4.93 -4.64 -9.23
CA TYR A 133 -4.93 -5.59 -8.12
C TYR A 133 -6.15 -5.40 -7.22
N ILE A 134 -6.50 -4.16 -6.91
CA ILE A 134 -7.67 -3.83 -6.11
C ILE A 134 -8.95 -4.29 -6.80
N TYR A 135 -9.08 -4.00 -8.09
CA TYR A 135 -10.28 -4.37 -8.84
C TYR A 135 -10.42 -5.88 -8.97
N LEU A 136 -9.33 -6.60 -9.21
CA LEU A 136 -9.34 -8.07 -9.20
C LEU A 136 -9.70 -8.62 -7.83
N GLY A 137 -9.18 -8.04 -6.75
CA GLY A 137 -9.55 -8.39 -5.39
C GLY A 137 -11.08 -8.30 -5.17
N TYR A 138 -11.70 -7.19 -5.55
CA TYR A 138 -13.16 -7.01 -5.43
C TYR A 138 -13.95 -7.94 -6.36
N ILE A 139 -13.49 -8.17 -7.59
CA ILE A 139 -14.17 -9.10 -8.52
C ILE A 139 -14.12 -10.53 -7.95
N TYR A 140 -12.98 -10.99 -7.46
CA TYR A 140 -12.86 -12.33 -6.88
C TYR A 140 -13.62 -12.46 -5.55
N GLN A 141 -13.71 -11.40 -4.76
CA GLN A 141 -14.60 -11.34 -3.59
C GLN A 141 -16.09 -11.48 -4.02
N GLN A 142 -16.54 -10.78 -5.05
CA GLN A 142 -17.87 -10.91 -5.63
C GLN A 142 -18.13 -12.34 -6.13
N LEU A 143 -17.15 -12.97 -6.76
CA LEU A 143 -17.19 -14.37 -7.23
C LEU A 143 -17.05 -15.39 -6.10
N LYS A 144 -16.89 -14.95 -4.84
CA LYS A 144 -16.68 -15.79 -3.65
C LYS A 144 -15.43 -16.69 -3.74
N GLN A 145 -14.44 -16.27 -4.49
CA GLN A 145 -13.12 -16.89 -4.59
C GLN A 145 -12.16 -16.22 -3.60
N LYS A 146 -12.32 -16.56 -2.31
CA LYS A 146 -11.65 -15.91 -1.18
C LYS A 146 -10.13 -15.85 -1.37
N ASP A 147 -9.49 -16.97 -1.70
CA ASP A 147 -8.03 -17.05 -1.76
C ASP A 147 -7.45 -16.14 -2.83
N LYS A 148 -8.10 -16.07 -4.01
CA LYS A 148 -7.71 -15.14 -5.05
C LYS A 148 -7.95 -13.67 -4.68
N ALA A 149 -9.07 -13.39 -3.99
CA ALA A 149 -9.33 -12.04 -3.52
C ALA A 149 -8.24 -11.57 -2.55
N ILE A 150 -7.81 -12.43 -1.62
CA ILE A 150 -6.70 -12.15 -0.70
C ILE A 150 -5.40 -11.96 -1.47
N GLU A 151 -5.06 -12.85 -2.40
CA GLU A 151 -3.86 -12.75 -3.23
C GLU A 151 -3.74 -11.39 -3.92
N TYR A 152 -4.79 -10.93 -4.56
CA TYR A 152 -4.78 -9.65 -5.26
C TYR A 152 -4.78 -8.45 -4.29
N PHE A 153 -5.55 -8.48 -3.20
CA PHE A 153 -5.46 -7.41 -2.20
C PHE A 153 -4.08 -7.33 -1.55
N MET A 154 -3.43 -8.48 -1.29
CA MET A 154 -2.05 -8.48 -0.79
C MET A 154 -1.08 -7.86 -1.78
N GLY A 155 -1.21 -8.16 -3.07
CA GLY A 155 -0.39 -7.50 -4.11
C GLY A 155 -0.57 -5.97 -4.12
N ALA A 156 -1.79 -5.46 -3.88
CA ALA A 156 -2.01 -4.02 -3.72
C ALA A 156 -1.38 -3.48 -2.43
N ILE A 157 -1.53 -4.19 -1.31
CA ILE A 157 -0.96 -3.82 0.00
C ILE A 157 0.56 -3.70 -0.06
N GLU A 158 1.24 -4.66 -0.70
CA GLU A 158 2.69 -4.62 -0.91
C GLU A 158 3.13 -3.38 -1.68
N LEU A 159 2.41 -3.04 -2.75
CA LEU A 159 2.69 -1.83 -3.53
C LEU A 159 2.43 -0.55 -2.73
N PHE A 160 1.37 -0.49 -1.93
CA PHE A 160 1.07 0.65 -1.08
C PHE A 160 2.12 0.82 0.01
N TYR A 161 2.50 -0.26 0.68
CA TYR A 161 3.53 -0.23 1.71
C TYR A 161 4.88 0.23 1.15
N ALA A 162 5.30 -0.30 -0.01
CA ALA A 162 6.53 0.10 -0.69
C ALA A 162 6.56 1.59 -1.08
N ASN A 163 5.39 2.22 -1.26
CA ASN A 163 5.25 3.65 -1.57
C ASN A 163 4.87 4.52 -0.35
N ASN A 164 4.92 3.95 0.86
CA ASN A 164 4.56 4.63 2.12
C ASN A 164 3.12 5.17 2.16
N LEU A 165 2.20 4.49 1.45
CA LEU A 165 0.77 4.78 1.44
C LEU A 165 0.08 3.99 2.56
N LEU A 166 0.33 4.41 3.80
CA LEU A 166 -0.01 3.62 5.00
C LEU A 166 -1.51 3.61 5.32
N ASP A 167 -2.28 4.59 4.85
CA ASP A 167 -3.73 4.61 5.02
C ASP A 167 -4.39 3.56 4.13
N GLU A 168 -3.90 3.39 2.92
CA GLU A 168 -4.34 2.36 1.98
C GLU A 168 -3.96 0.96 2.49
N VAL A 169 -2.76 0.80 3.06
CA VAL A 169 -2.37 -0.47 3.73
C VAL A 169 -3.36 -0.80 4.84
N GLU A 170 -3.69 0.17 5.71
CA GLU A 170 -4.66 0.00 6.79
C GLU A 170 -6.05 -0.38 6.27
N GLU A 171 -6.52 0.28 5.19
CA GLU A 171 -7.83 0.01 4.60
C GLU A 171 -7.92 -1.43 4.08
N PHE A 172 -6.99 -1.83 3.21
CA PHE A 172 -7.06 -3.14 2.55
C PHE A 172 -6.73 -4.31 3.47
N THR A 173 -5.84 -4.14 4.45
CA THR A 173 -5.61 -5.17 5.48
C THR A 173 -6.87 -5.40 6.33
N LYS A 174 -7.60 -4.34 6.69
CA LYS A 174 -8.87 -4.45 7.41
C LYS A 174 -9.95 -5.15 6.58
N ILE A 175 -10.01 -4.94 5.27
CA ILE A 175 -10.93 -5.67 4.38
C ILE A 175 -10.61 -7.18 4.43
N ILE A 176 -9.35 -7.56 4.32
CA ILE A 176 -8.95 -8.97 4.41
C ILE A 176 -9.39 -9.56 5.75
N ILE A 177 -9.04 -8.93 6.86
CA ILE A 177 -9.29 -9.42 8.21
C ILE A 177 -10.79 -9.51 8.52
N SER A 178 -11.57 -8.49 8.15
CA SER A 178 -12.98 -8.41 8.55
C SER A 178 -13.95 -9.09 7.58
N GLU A 179 -13.64 -9.16 6.30
CA GLU A 179 -14.58 -9.61 5.26
C GLU A 179 -14.17 -10.92 4.59
N LEU A 180 -12.89 -11.25 4.58
CA LEU A 180 -12.37 -12.43 3.88
C LEU A 180 -11.86 -13.49 4.84
N ASP A 181 -10.86 -13.18 5.64
CA ASP A 181 -10.23 -14.12 6.54
C ASP A 181 -9.66 -13.46 7.81
N SER A 182 -10.35 -13.60 8.92
CA SER A 182 -9.90 -13.09 10.23
C SER A 182 -8.67 -13.82 10.80
N THR A 183 -8.19 -14.86 10.14
CA THR A 183 -7.00 -15.62 10.54
C THR A 183 -5.81 -15.44 9.61
N TYR A 184 -5.95 -14.59 8.58
CA TYR A 184 -4.89 -14.37 7.62
C TYR A 184 -3.77 -13.49 8.19
N ILE A 185 -2.78 -14.11 8.78
CA ILE A 185 -1.77 -13.50 9.64
C ILE A 185 -0.92 -12.44 8.93
N TYR A 186 -0.65 -12.59 7.62
CA TYR A 186 0.11 -11.59 6.86
C TYR A 186 -0.59 -10.23 6.78
N ALA A 187 -1.93 -10.19 6.78
CA ALA A 187 -2.64 -8.92 6.86
C ALA A 187 -2.42 -8.22 8.20
N TYR A 188 -2.33 -8.97 9.30
CA TYR A 188 -2.01 -8.39 10.61
C TYR A 188 -0.58 -7.85 10.66
N LEU A 189 0.40 -8.54 10.06
CA LEU A 189 1.78 -8.06 9.99
C LEU A 189 1.87 -6.71 9.25
N TYR A 190 1.25 -6.59 8.08
CA TYR A 190 1.20 -5.31 7.36
C TYR A 190 0.44 -4.22 8.12
N LEU A 191 -0.64 -4.59 8.82
CA LEU A 191 -1.42 -3.64 9.62
C LEU A 191 -0.61 -3.14 10.82
N GLU A 192 0.11 -4.02 11.50
CA GLU A 192 1.03 -3.67 12.59
C GLU A 192 2.09 -2.68 12.10
N ARG A 193 2.78 -3.01 10.99
CA ARG A 193 3.81 -2.14 10.42
C ARG A 193 3.25 -0.78 10.00
N ALA A 194 2.06 -0.73 9.44
CA ALA A 194 1.42 0.53 9.08
C ALA A 194 1.16 1.41 10.33
N TYR A 195 0.67 0.85 11.42
CA TYR A 195 0.49 1.59 12.67
C TYR A 195 1.82 2.00 13.31
N HIS A 196 2.84 1.14 13.27
CA HIS A 196 4.18 1.45 13.73
C HIS A 196 4.77 2.64 12.97
N GLU A 197 4.73 2.63 11.63
CA GLU A 197 5.26 3.71 10.80
C GLU A 197 4.50 5.03 10.96
N LYS A 198 3.19 4.97 11.24
CA LYS A 198 2.37 6.13 11.63
C LYS A 198 2.67 6.66 13.04
N GLY A 199 3.55 6.02 13.82
CA GLY A 199 3.82 6.36 15.22
C GLY A 199 2.71 5.94 16.20
N ASN A 200 1.75 5.13 15.76
CA ASN A 200 0.64 4.64 16.57
C ASN A 200 1.02 3.36 17.34
N PHE A 201 2.10 3.39 18.10
CA PHE A 201 2.71 2.21 18.75
C PHE A 201 1.77 1.42 19.65
N ARG A 202 0.78 2.08 20.29
CA ARG A 202 -0.24 1.37 21.09
C ARG A 202 -1.15 0.48 20.24
N TYR A 203 -1.54 0.97 19.06
CA TYR A 203 -2.33 0.16 18.12
C TYR A 203 -1.47 -0.96 17.53
N ALA A 204 -0.24 -0.67 17.14
CA ALA A 204 0.72 -1.68 16.69
C ALA A 204 0.90 -2.80 17.73
N MET A 205 1.07 -2.46 19.02
CA MET A 205 1.13 -3.42 20.13
C MET A 205 -0.14 -4.27 20.26
N SER A 206 -1.32 -3.68 20.05
CA SER A 206 -2.58 -4.44 20.06
C SER A 206 -2.60 -5.48 18.94
N ILE A 207 -2.10 -5.13 17.77
CA ILE A 207 -2.01 -6.07 16.63
C ILE A 207 -0.97 -7.16 16.90
N CYS A 208 0.20 -6.84 17.50
CA CYS A 208 1.14 -7.87 17.94
C CYS A 208 0.47 -8.91 18.88
N SER A 209 -0.34 -8.43 19.83
CA SER A 209 -1.07 -9.33 20.73
C SER A 209 -2.12 -10.19 20.00
N ASP A 210 -2.73 -9.70 18.91
CA ASP A 210 -3.65 -10.49 18.11
C ASP A 210 -2.88 -11.52 17.25
N ILE A 211 -1.68 -11.18 16.77
CA ILE A 211 -0.76 -12.13 16.11
C ILE A 211 -0.36 -13.25 17.09
N ASP A 212 0.01 -12.92 18.33
CA ASP A 212 0.36 -13.92 19.35
C ASP A 212 -0.78 -14.92 19.57
N LYS A 213 -2.03 -14.44 19.69
CA LYS A 213 -3.21 -15.30 19.83
C LYS A 213 -3.42 -16.23 18.63
N LEU A 214 -3.17 -15.70 17.41
CA LEU A 214 -3.25 -16.52 16.21
C LEU A 214 -2.12 -17.57 16.19
N CYS A 215 -0.91 -17.22 16.60
CA CYS A 215 0.21 -18.16 16.74
C CYS A 215 -0.06 -19.26 17.77
N GLU A 216 -0.74 -18.93 18.89
CA GLU A 216 -1.14 -19.92 19.91
C GLU A 216 -2.26 -20.84 19.42
N GLN A 217 -3.19 -20.31 18.63
CA GLN A 217 -4.37 -21.05 18.17
C GLN A 217 -4.11 -21.90 16.94
N TYR A 218 -3.22 -21.49 16.07
CA TYR A 218 -2.90 -22.13 14.80
C TYR A 218 -1.43 -22.51 14.75
N GLU A 219 -1.11 -23.52 13.99
CA GLU A 219 0.28 -23.90 13.71
C GLU A 219 0.87 -22.89 12.68
N VAL A 220 1.53 -21.86 13.20
CA VAL A 220 2.09 -20.76 12.40
C VAL A 220 3.57 -21.01 12.14
N GLU A 221 4.07 -20.55 11.01
CA GLU A 221 5.48 -20.65 10.68
C GLU A 221 6.36 -19.89 11.69
N VAL A 222 7.45 -20.52 12.12
CA VAL A 222 8.38 -19.95 13.10
C VAL A 222 8.89 -18.55 12.73
N PRO A 223 9.20 -18.23 11.45
CA PRO A 223 9.59 -16.90 11.03
C PRO A 223 8.61 -15.80 11.45
N ILE A 224 7.31 -16.03 11.31
CA ILE A 224 6.28 -15.05 11.67
C ILE A 224 6.33 -14.74 13.18
N LEU A 225 6.49 -15.78 14.01
CA LEU A 225 6.62 -15.60 15.46
C LEU A 225 7.87 -14.77 15.82
N ILE A 226 8.99 -15.07 15.17
CA ILE A 226 10.26 -14.33 15.37
C ILE A 226 10.09 -12.86 14.98
N GLU A 227 9.47 -12.58 13.84
CA GLU A 227 9.20 -11.22 13.37
C GLU A 227 8.29 -10.48 14.35
N ASN A 228 7.21 -11.11 14.82
CA ASN A 228 6.30 -10.50 15.79
C ASN A 228 6.98 -10.15 17.11
N VAL A 229 7.87 -11.00 17.63
CA VAL A 229 8.66 -10.70 18.83
C VAL A 229 9.55 -9.49 18.62
N PHE A 230 10.20 -9.37 17.44
CA PHE A 230 11.03 -8.21 17.13
C PHE A 230 10.19 -6.91 17.09
N HIS A 231 9.06 -6.89 16.37
CA HIS A 231 8.18 -5.72 16.29
C HIS A 231 7.57 -5.36 17.65
N THR A 232 7.28 -6.35 18.49
CA THR A 232 6.85 -6.13 19.86
C THR A 232 7.92 -5.34 20.65
N GLY A 233 9.19 -5.73 20.53
CA GLY A 233 10.30 -5.02 21.13
C GLY A 233 10.43 -3.57 20.67
N GLU A 234 10.30 -3.32 19.35
CA GLU A 234 10.31 -1.97 18.76
C GLU A 234 9.17 -1.11 19.31
N ASN A 235 7.94 -1.61 19.27
CA ASN A 235 6.77 -0.86 19.74
C ASN A 235 6.86 -0.51 21.23
N ILE A 236 7.33 -1.44 22.07
CA ILE A 236 7.57 -1.19 23.49
C ILE A 236 8.66 -0.13 23.71
N PHE A 237 9.74 -0.15 22.90
CA PHE A 237 10.79 0.87 22.93
C PHE A 237 10.23 2.27 22.67
N PHE A 238 9.43 2.45 21.62
CA PHE A 238 8.82 3.75 21.28
C PHE A 238 7.72 4.18 22.26
N LEU A 239 7.21 3.26 23.08
CA LEU A 239 6.33 3.58 24.22
C LEU A 239 7.12 3.98 25.46
N ASN A 240 8.46 4.06 25.38
CA ASN A 240 9.39 4.40 26.46
C ASN A 240 9.44 3.39 27.61
N ASP A 241 8.98 2.16 27.41
CA ASP A 241 9.16 1.06 28.36
C ASP A 241 10.44 0.29 28.01
N TYR A 242 11.57 0.91 28.33
CA TYR A 242 12.91 0.39 27.98
C TYR A 242 13.25 -0.92 28.69
N GLU A 243 12.73 -1.14 29.90
CA GLU A 243 12.96 -2.38 30.65
C GLU A 243 12.32 -3.56 29.96
N SER A 244 11.01 -3.49 29.68
CA SER A 244 10.28 -4.53 28.95
C SER A 244 10.84 -4.74 27.54
N SER A 245 11.13 -3.66 26.81
CA SER A 245 11.74 -3.74 25.48
C SER A 245 13.06 -4.50 25.48
N SER A 246 13.92 -4.26 26.48
CA SER A 246 15.21 -4.97 26.59
C SER A 246 15.03 -6.47 26.78
N VAL A 247 14.03 -6.88 27.55
CA VAL A 247 13.72 -8.32 27.75
C VAL A 247 13.29 -8.96 26.44
N VAL A 248 12.40 -8.30 25.69
CA VAL A 248 11.89 -8.80 24.40
C VAL A 248 13.00 -8.91 23.36
N PHE A 249 13.89 -7.92 23.24
CA PHE A 249 15.03 -8.02 22.31
C PHE A 249 16.03 -9.10 22.69
N LEU A 250 16.23 -9.39 23.99
CA LEU A 250 17.06 -10.51 24.41
C LEU A 250 16.40 -11.85 24.09
N GLU A 251 15.08 -11.96 24.23
CA GLU A 251 14.31 -13.13 23.82
C GLU A 251 14.41 -13.34 22.31
N TYR A 252 14.22 -12.30 21.50
CA TYR A 252 14.40 -12.33 20.06
C TYR A 252 15.78 -12.87 19.66
N LEU A 253 16.87 -12.37 20.27
CA LEU A 253 18.22 -12.85 20.00
C LEU A 253 18.40 -14.34 20.37
N ASN A 254 17.78 -14.81 21.47
CA ASN A 254 17.79 -16.21 21.84
C ASN A 254 17.03 -17.07 20.82
N MET A 255 15.91 -16.58 20.28
CA MET A 255 15.16 -17.26 19.23
C MET A 255 15.99 -17.39 17.95
N LEU A 256 16.67 -16.32 17.50
CA LEU A 256 17.56 -16.37 16.35
C LEU A 256 18.69 -17.40 16.52
N GLU A 257 19.28 -17.48 17.71
CA GLU A 257 20.33 -18.47 17.99
C GLU A 257 19.79 -19.92 17.95
N TYR A 258 18.56 -20.13 18.43
CA TYR A 258 17.92 -21.43 18.49
C TYR A 258 17.47 -21.92 17.09
N TYR A 259 16.75 -21.08 16.34
CA TYR A 259 16.16 -21.47 15.08
C TYR A 259 17.10 -21.35 13.88
N ARG A 260 18.17 -20.54 13.98
CA ARG A 260 19.22 -20.32 12.96
C ARG A 260 18.69 -20.04 11.56
N ASP A 261 17.57 -19.28 11.46
CA ASP A 261 17.02 -18.90 10.19
C ASP A 261 17.77 -17.70 9.58
N PRO A 262 18.41 -17.85 8.39
CA PRO A 262 19.15 -16.75 7.77
C PRO A 262 18.27 -15.70 7.12
N GLU A 263 16.98 -15.98 6.85
CA GLU A 263 16.07 -15.05 6.15
C GLU A 263 15.55 -13.95 7.07
N TYR A 264 15.43 -14.22 8.38
CA TYR A 264 14.99 -13.26 9.40
C TYR A 264 16.14 -12.85 10.27
N ASN A 265 16.92 -11.85 9.84
CA ASN A 265 18.12 -11.43 10.55
C ASN A 265 18.12 -9.94 10.87
N SER A 266 17.25 -9.53 11.80
CA SER A 266 17.33 -8.20 12.43
C SER A 266 18.22 -8.21 13.68
N GLU A 267 19.26 -9.06 13.71
CA GLU A 267 20.20 -9.15 14.82
C GLU A 267 20.95 -7.81 15.03
N CYS A 268 21.31 -7.14 13.94
CA CYS A 268 21.95 -5.83 13.97
C CYS A 268 21.04 -4.81 14.66
N GLU A 269 19.78 -4.76 14.24
CA GLU A 269 18.75 -3.88 14.77
C GLU A 269 18.52 -4.11 16.26
N ALA A 270 18.35 -5.36 16.67
CA ALA A 270 18.15 -5.72 18.07
C ALA A 270 19.33 -5.24 18.94
N TYR A 271 20.57 -5.38 18.46
CA TYR A 271 21.73 -4.83 19.19
C TYR A 271 21.74 -3.30 19.20
N VAL A 272 21.26 -2.61 18.18
CA VAL A 272 21.10 -1.15 18.18
C VAL A 272 20.12 -0.72 19.27
N TYR A 273 18.92 -1.32 19.31
CA TYR A 273 17.93 -1.01 20.35
C TYR A 273 18.45 -1.30 21.76
N LEU A 274 19.09 -2.44 21.99
CA LEU A 274 19.72 -2.75 23.28
C LEU A 274 20.83 -1.77 23.67
N GLY A 275 21.56 -1.25 22.68
CA GLY A 275 22.55 -0.18 22.87
C GLY A 275 21.89 1.11 23.35
N LEU A 276 20.85 1.58 22.65
CA LEU A 276 20.10 2.79 23.01
C LEU A 276 19.43 2.68 24.39
N ILE A 277 18.81 1.54 24.69
CA ILE A 277 18.22 1.25 26.01
C ILE A 277 19.28 1.34 27.12
N SER A 278 20.49 0.77 26.87
CA SER A 278 21.59 0.82 27.83
C SER A 278 22.16 2.23 28.01
N GLU A 279 22.19 3.07 26.98
CA GLU A 279 22.54 4.49 27.07
C GLU A 279 21.52 5.26 27.92
N HIS A 280 20.23 5.02 27.69
CA HIS A 280 19.17 5.63 28.48
C HIS A 280 19.28 5.30 29.98
N SER A 281 19.72 4.08 30.30
CA SER A 281 19.94 3.61 31.67
C SER A 281 21.30 4.02 32.26
N ASP A 282 22.07 4.88 31.58
CA ASP A 282 23.48 5.29 31.93
C ASP A 282 24.47 4.10 32.03
N GLU A 283 24.14 2.96 31.40
CA GLU A 283 24.97 1.76 31.34
C GLU A 283 26.00 1.82 30.19
N LYS A 284 26.80 2.87 30.11
CA LYS A 284 27.70 3.21 28.97
C LYS A 284 28.55 2.04 28.45
N ARG A 285 29.13 1.23 29.35
CA ARG A 285 29.94 0.07 28.93
C ARG A 285 29.13 -1.01 28.25
N LYS A 286 27.89 -1.18 28.66
CA LYS A 286 26.96 -2.17 28.07
C LYS A 286 26.48 -1.68 26.74
N ALA A 287 26.12 -0.39 26.60
CA ALA A 287 25.77 0.26 25.37
C ALA A 287 26.88 0.12 24.31
N GLU A 288 28.11 0.46 24.65
CA GLU A 288 29.28 0.32 23.76
C GLU A 288 29.48 -1.14 23.28
N LYS A 289 29.27 -2.11 24.18
CA LYS A 289 29.35 -3.53 23.82
C LYS A 289 28.28 -3.92 22.80
N TYR A 290 27.05 -3.43 22.93
CA TYR A 290 25.96 -3.72 21.98
C TYR A 290 26.19 -3.03 20.64
N PHE A 291 26.52 -1.74 20.60
CA PHE A 291 26.86 -1.05 19.37
C PHE A 291 28.06 -1.67 18.65
N LYS A 292 29.05 -2.15 19.37
CA LYS A 292 30.16 -2.89 18.76
C LYS A 292 29.70 -4.20 18.11
N LYS A 293 28.73 -4.90 18.70
CA LYS A 293 28.14 -6.11 18.10
C LYS A 293 27.37 -5.76 16.84
N ALA A 294 26.51 -4.72 16.88
CA ALA A 294 25.77 -4.25 15.73
C ALA A 294 26.71 -3.88 14.57
N ARG A 295 27.72 -3.03 14.81
CA ARG A 295 28.70 -2.63 13.79
C ARG A 295 29.54 -3.79 13.24
N LYS A 296 29.75 -4.84 14.03
CA LYS A 296 30.42 -6.05 13.53
C LYS A 296 29.58 -6.78 12.49
N ILE A 297 28.24 -6.67 12.57
CA ILE A 297 27.32 -7.24 11.58
C ILE A 297 27.26 -6.32 10.36
N SER A 298 26.97 -5.03 10.57
CA SER A 298 26.94 -4.00 9.53
C SER A 298 27.15 -2.61 10.15
N GLU A 299 28.24 -1.94 9.78
CA GLU A 299 28.53 -0.57 10.22
C GLU A 299 27.55 0.42 9.59
N GLU A 300 27.35 0.33 8.25
CA GLU A 300 26.44 1.19 7.49
C GLU A 300 25.00 1.11 8.03
N ARG A 301 24.49 -0.10 8.26
CA ARG A 301 23.15 -0.31 8.78
C ARG A 301 23.01 0.20 10.22
N THR A 302 24.02 0.03 11.05
CA THR A 302 24.03 0.57 12.42
C THR A 302 23.91 2.09 12.43
N ASP A 303 24.71 2.79 11.63
CA ASP A 303 24.71 4.24 11.58
C ASP A 303 23.42 4.80 10.96
N TYR A 304 22.87 4.10 9.94
CA TYR A 304 21.56 4.42 9.40
C TYR A 304 20.45 4.31 10.46
N LEU A 305 20.41 3.21 11.21
CA LEU A 305 19.39 2.95 12.22
C LEU A 305 19.45 3.94 13.38
N LEU A 306 20.64 4.27 13.86
CA LEU A 306 20.81 5.27 14.92
C LEU A 306 20.21 6.61 14.50
N LYS A 307 20.43 7.03 13.25
CA LYS A 307 19.83 8.25 12.70
C LYS A 307 18.31 8.11 12.56
N TYR A 308 17.84 7.02 11.96
CA TYR A 308 16.40 6.78 11.75
C TYR A 308 15.62 6.78 13.07
N ILE A 309 16.12 6.09 14.09
CA ILE A 309 15.47 6.02 15.41
C ILE A 309 15.47 7.40 16.09
N ALA A 310 16.58 8.14 16.01
CA ALA A 310 16.64 9.50 16.54
C ALA A 310 15.59 10.43 15.87
N ASP A 311 15.52 10.42 14.52
CA ASP A 311 14.54 11.19 13.76
C ASP A 311 13.09 10.81 14.14
N LYS A 312 12.83 9.54 14.45
CA LYS A 312 11.50 9.03 14.82
C LYS A 312 11.10 9.37 16.28
N ILE A 313 12.09 9.55 17.18
CA ILE A 313 11.85 9.99 18.57
C ILE A 313 11.57 11.49 18.63
N ASP A 314 12.19 12.28 17.74
CA ASP A 314 12.10 13.75 17.73
C ASP A 314 10.81 14.27 17.06
N ASN A 315 10.08 13.44 16.31
CA ASN A 315 8.81 13.77 15.65
C ASN A 315 7.59 13.25 16.43
#